data_8e658e9b2142627879f8003621ab1c5c
#
_entry.id   8e658e9b2142627879f8003621ab1c5c
#
_cell.length_a   1.000
_cell.length_b   1.000
_cell.length_c   1.000
_cell.angle_alpha   90.00
_cell.angle_beta   90.00
_cell.angle_gamma   90.00
#
_symmetry.space_group_name_H-M   'P 1'
#
loop_
_entity.id
_entity.type
_entity.pdbx_description
1 polymer ?
#
loop_
_entity_poly.entity_id
_entity_poly.type
_entity_poly.pdbx_seq_one_letter_code
_entity_poly.pdbx_strand_id
1 'polypeptide(L)'
;MSTNGLDEYWVPEHVKDYLRKLGFVLPLDDMEPWIRSWDDWMSARGDFYDYRDKDGMGRVYAVHRRSIHPAMRVCKEWGSLLLNEEVKVVCEDQKATDWINSFFSSTNFMNAAQTTVVRAFGLGTGAWALWIDLGKRKVRIRHYDARMVIPLSWDEDGITECAFVTRAFYRGKSVDQLQMHLKGGMVFSPDSSSPSTPSPEYAEGLLTNESEETYRIVTVCFDHEGNELAPVGILPVYDTGCPFPTFGIVKPAVTNTRVDMSPYGQSVFADAVDAVQAVDLTFDALINEIDLSKMRVFLSDVLFDREQDGNKNVTIPFGKQDCTVFRKVMSTEDTIQEFAPALRTSGQIEAFRVALQMLGDLTGFGINYFDMDDSRGYVKTATEVSSDNSALMRNIRRHENSLEGSIVSIARAVMHASRSFGESIPDEGETHVQFDDSIIQDTAAEKEQDMREVGVTMGAWEYRMRWYGEEESVARARAAEIGTSSVSGGSGK
;
A
#
# COMPACT_ATOMS: atom_id res chain seq x y z
N MET A 1 18.40 -21.13 -9.76
CA MET A 1 17.50 -21.48 -10.88
C MET A 1 16.90 -20.17 -11.35
N SER A 2 17.24 -19.76 -12.57
CA SER A 2 16.73 -18.52 -13.17
C SER A 2 15.22 -18.64 -13.34
N THR A 3 14.44 -17.88 -12.58
CA THR A 3 13.00 -17.77 -12.75
C THR A 3 12.74 -16.88 -13.96
N ASN A 4 12.03 -17.40 -14.92
CA ASN A 4 11.70 -16.74 -16.18
C ASN A 4 11.06 -15.36 -15.96
N GLY A 5 11.81 -14.25 -16.10
CA GLY A 5 11.34 -12.98 -16.64
C GLY A 5 10.27 -12.17 -15.89
N LEU A 6 9.83 -12.62 -14.72
CA LEU A 6 8.90 -11.93 -13.84
C LEU A 6 9.58 -11.48 -12.53
N ASP A 7 10.90 -11.28 -12.57
CA ASP A 7 11.64 -10.70 -11.48
C ASP A 7 11.09 -9.28 -11.20
N GLU A 8 11.09 -8.89 -9.93
CA GLU A 8 10.63 -7.58 -9.48
C GLU A 8 11.15 -6.48 -10.39
N TYR A 9 10.23 -5.64 -10.85
CA TYR A 9 10.62 -4.55 -11.73
C TYR A 9 11.29 -3.45 -10.93
N TRP A 10 12.52 -3.18 -11.27
CA TRP A 10 13.32 -2.04 -10.82
C TRP A 10 13.71 -1.18 -12.01
N VAL A 11 13.96 0.10 -11.76
CA VAL A 11 14.49 0.97 -12.83
C VAL A 11 15.79 0.38 -13.36
N PRO A 12 15.86 0.05 -14.66
CA PRO A 12 17.06 -0.51 -15.26
C PRO A 12 18.23 0.49 -15.26
N GLU A 13 19.45 0.00 -15.15
CA GLU A 13 20.64 0.88 -15.08
C GLU A 13 20.81 1.73 -16.35
N HIS A 14 20.47 1.20 -17.53
CA HIS A 14 20.53 1.98 -18.77
C HIS A 14 19.60 3.22 -18.75
N VAL A 15 18.46 3.16 -18.04
CA VAL A 15 17.57 4.30 -17.86
C VAL A 15 18.18 5.32 -16.90
N LYS A 16 18.77 4.85 -15.80
CA LYS A 16 19.50 5.72 -14.87
C LYS A 16 20.66 6.43 -15.57
N ASP A 17 21.43 5.70 -16.37
CA ASP A 17 22.54 6.27 -17.14
C ASP A 17 22.09 7.30 -18.17
N TYR A 18 20.93 7.07 -18.78
CA TYR A 18 20.31 8.05 -19.66
C TYR A 18 19.98 9.36 -18.93
N LEU A 19 19.34 9.27 -17.76
CA LEU A 19 19.01 10.44 -16.94
C LEU A 19 20.28 11.17 -16.43
N ARG A 20 21.32 10.41 -16.03
CA ARG A 20 22.62 11.01 -15.63
C ARG A 20 23.30 11.73 -16.80
N LYS A 21 23.23 11.20 -18.03
CA LYS A 21 23.72 11.87 -19.24
C LYS A 21 22.99 13.18 -19.54
N LEU A 22 21.71 13.26 -19.17
CA LEU A 22 20.95 14.52 -19.25
C LEU A 22 21.28 15.52 -18.14
N GLY A 23 22.14 15.14 -17.19
CA GLY A 23 22.61 16.02 -16.10
C GLY A 23 21.77 15.92 -14.81
N PHE A 24 20.82 14.98 -14.71
CA PHE A 24 20.05 14.80 -13.49
C PHE A 24 20.82 14.07 -12.40
N VAL A 25 20.64 14.52 -11.17
CA VAL A 25 21.04 13.78 -9.96
C VAL A 25 19.91 12.81 -9.60
N LEU A 26 20.28 11.58 -9.28
CA LEU A 26 19.29 10.53 -9.00
C LEU A 26 19.24 10.21 -7.50
N PRO A 27 18.31 10.79 -6.73
CA PRO A 27 18.17 10.48 -5.30
C PRO A 27 17.68 9.03 -5.07
N LEU A 28 17.27 8.34 -6.14
CA LEU A 28 16.93 6.91 -6.08
C LEU A 28 18.14 6.05 -5.67
N ASP A 29 19.35 6.41 -6.08
CA ASP A 29 20.55 5.61 -5.79
C ASP A 29 20.81 5.49 -4.27
N ASP A 30 20.55 6.56 -3.52
CA ASP A 30 20.67 6.57 -2.05
C ASP A 30 19.52 5.87 -1.36
N MET A 31 18.34 5.89 -1.96
CA MET A 31 17.12 5.30 -1.38
C MET A 31 16.92 3.83 -1.77
N GLU A 32 17.47 3.37 -2.87
CA GLU A 32 17.26 2.01 -3.39
C GLU A 32 17.57 0.91 -2.36
N PRO A 33 18.66 0.96 -1.56
CA PRO A 33 18.92 -0.05 -0.54
C PRO A 33 17.81 -0.14 0.51
N TRP A 34 17.24 1.00 0.91
CA TRP A 34 16.16 1.06 1.88
C TRP A 34 14.84 0.54 1.29
N ILE A 35 14.51 0.97 0.07
CA ILE A 35 13.32 0.50 -0.64
C ILE A 35 13.38 -1.02 -0.83
N ARG A 36 14.55 -1.60 -1.18
CA ARG A 36 14.76 -3.05 -1.28
C ARG A 36 14.53 -3.74 0.06
N SER A 37 15.11 -3.20 1.13
CA SER A 37 14.93 -3.75 2.47
C SER A 37 13.44 -3.75 2.88
N TRP A 38 12.72 -2.66 2.63
CA TRP A 38 11.28 -2.60 2.95
C TRP A 38 10.44 -3.55 2.10
N ASP A 39 10.79 -3.74 0.82
CA ASP A 39 10.11 -4.71 -0.05
C ASP A 39 10.34 -6.16 0.42
N ASP A 40 11.54 -6.47 0.89
CA ASP A 40 11.86 -7.77 1.48
C ASP A 40 11.03 -8.02 2.76
N TRP A 41 10.89 -7.03 3.64
CA TRP A 41 10.02 -7.13 4.83
C TRP A 41 8.55 -7.30 4.47
N MET A 42 8.04 -6.57 3.49
CA MET A 42 6.65 -6.73 3.01
C MET A 42 6.38 -8.12 2.45
N SER A 43 7.38 -8.71 1.82
CA SER A 43 7.29 -9.99 1.11
C SER A 43 7.75 -11.19 1.96
N ALA A 44 8.15 -10.96 3.21
CA ALA A 44 8.73 -11.96 4.11
C ALA A 44 9.91 -12.70 3.47
N ARG A 45 10.90 -11.94 2.99
CA ARG A 45 12.14 -12.44 2.36
C ARG A 45 13.37 -11.93 3.10
N GLY A 46 14.54 -12.46 2.74
CA GLY A 46 15.83 -12.07 3.29
C GLY A 46 16.29 -12.97 4.45
N ASP A 47 17.46 -12.66 5.01
CA ASP A 47 18.19 -13.52 5.94
C ASP A 47 17.44 -13.84 7.24
N PHE A 48 16.49 -12.97 7.65
CA PHE A 48 15.64 -13.24 8.80
C PHE A 48 14.66 -14.39 8.54
N TYR A 49 14.15 -14.50 7.33
CA TYR A 49 13.17 -15.52 6.94
C TYR A 49 13.85 -16.76 6.37
N ASP A 50 14.85 -16.56 5.52
CA ASP A 50 15.54 -17.62 4.79
C ASP A 50 16.94 -17.84 5.40
N TYR A 51 17.05 -18.78 6.33
CA TYR A 51 18.30 -19.05 7.03
C TYR A 51 18.69 -20.53 6.99
N ARG A 52 19.90 -20.82 7.42
CA ARG A 52 20.40 -22.17 7.52
C ARG A 52 20.50 -22.60 8.97
N ASP A 53 19.95 -23.75 9.27
CA ASP A 53 20.02 -24.36 10.61
C ASP A 53 20.76 -25.71 10.54
N LYS A 54 21.14 -26.23 11.71
CA LYS A 54 21.84 -27.52 11.85
C LYS A 54 20.97 -28.50 12.61
N ASP A 55 20.82 -29.71 12.10
CA ASP A 55 20.20 -30.80 12.83
C ASP A 55 21.10 -31.31 13.96
N GLY A 56 20.54 -32.16 14.81
CA GLY A 56 21.29 -32.79 15.92
C GLY A 56 22.49 -33.63 15.48
N MET A 57 22.67 -33.91 14.21
CA MET A 57 23.83 -34.60 13.61
C MET A 57 24.81 -33.64 12.93
N GLY A 58 24.56 -32.32 13.02
CA GLY A 58 25.39 -31.28 12.41
C GLY A 58 25.18 -31.08 10.92
N ARG A 59 24.12 -31.64 10.30
CA ARG A 59 23.79 -31.44 8.89
C ARG A 59 23.09 -30.10 8.74
N VAL A 60 23.57 -29.30 7.80
CA VAL A 60 23.00 -28.00 7.47
C VAL A 60 21.80 -28.17 6.55
N TYR A 61 20.68 -27.56 6.88
CA TYR A 61 19.48 -27.51 6.03
C TYR A 61 18.95 -26.07 5.95
N ALA A 62 18.26 -25.77 4.85
CA ALA A 62 17.61 -24.47 4.64
C ALA A 62 16.26 -24.46 5.40
N VAL A 63 16.00 -23.37 6.08
CA VAL A 63 14.74 -23.11 6.81
C VAL A 63 14.16 -21.82 6.28
N HIS A 64 12.85 -21.84 6.05
CA HIS A 64 12.07 -20.64 5.83
C HIS A 64 11.15 -20.42 7.04
N ARG A 65 11.31 -19.27 7.73
CA ARG A 65 10.47 -18.91 8.89
C ARG A 65 9.06 -18.62 8.43
N ARG A 66 8.08 -19.16 9.13
CA ARG A 66 6.67 -18.89 8.88
C ARG A 66 6.37 -17.44 9.21
N SER A 67 5.62 -16.77 8.33
CA SER A 67 5.23 -15.37 8.47
C SER A 67 3.73 -15.19 8.27
N ILE A 68 3.16 -14.22 8.96
CA ILE A 68 1.82 -13.68 8.71
C ILE A 68 1.88 -12.37 7.93
N HIS A 69 3.05 -12.01 7.41
CA HIS A 69 3.32 -10.77 6.67
C HIS A 69 2.87 -9.50 7.41
N PRO A 70 3.34 -9.25 8.64
CA PRO A 70 2.86 -8.14 9.46
C PRO A 70 3.12 -6.78 8.82
N ALA A 71 4.25 -6.57 8.15
CA ALA A 71 4.56 -5.35 7.42
C ALA A 71 3.55 -5.06 6.29
N MET A 72 3.23 -6.07 5.49
CA MET A 72 2.23 -5.94 4.43
C MET A 72 0.82 -5.70 5.01
N ARG A 73 0.49 -6.32 6.14
CA ARG A 73 -0.78 -6.12 6.82
C ARG A 73 -0.94 -4.68 7.29
N VAL A 74 0.07 -4.12 7.94
CA VAL A 74 0.11 -2.69 8.34
C VAL A 74 -0.18 -1.77 7.13
N CYS A 75 0.47 -2.00 6.00
CA CYS A 75 0.26 -1.19 4.80
C CYS A 75 -1.15 -1.34 4.22
N LYS A 76 -1.71 -2.55 4.22
CA LYS A 76 -3.08 -2.80 3.75
C LYS A 76 -4.12 -2.13 4.65
N GLU A 77 -3.93 -2.17 5.96
CA GLU A 77 -4.83 -1.50 6.91
C GLU A 77 -4.82 0.02 6.67
N TRP A 78 -3.63 0.65 6.53
CA TRP A 78 -3.54 2.06 6.17
C TRP A 78 -4.23 2.37 4.84
N GLY A 79 -4.00 1.55 3.81
CA GLY A 79 -4.65 1.75 2.51
C GLY A 79 -6.18 1.70 2.59
N SER A 80 -6.74 0.80 3.41
CA SER A 80 -8.19 0.66 3.56
C SER A 80 -8.81 1.78 4.42
N LEU A 81 -8.06 2.29 5.41
CA LEU A 81 -8.52 3.41 6.24
C LEU A 81 -8.56 4.75 5.49
N LEU A 82 -7.59 4.96 4.57
CA LEU A 82 -7.40 6.25 3.91
C LEU A 82 -8.17 6.37 2.60
N LEU A 83 -8.31 5.29 1.84
CA LEU A 83 -9.02 5.29 0.56
C LEU A 83 -10.04 4.18 0.52
N ASN A 84 -11.30 4.56 0.60
CA ASN A 84 -12.45 3.70 0.41
C ASN A 84 -13.35 4.22 -0.73
N GLU A 85 -14.50 3.58 -0.94
CA GLU A 85 -15.43 3.90 -2.04
C GLU A 85 -16.13 5.26 -1.87
N GLU A 86 -16.11 5.84 -0.68
CA GLU A 86 -16.83 7.08 -0.33
C GLU A 86 -15.97 8.34 -0.48
N VAL A 87 -14.65 8.19 -0.67
CA VAL A 87 -13.74 9.32 -0.90
C VAL A 87 -14.10 10.01 -2.22
N LYS A 88 -14.31 11.33 -2.16
CA LYS A 88 -14.72 12.16 -3.30
C LYS A 88 -13.85 13.38 -3.43
N VAL A 89 -13.64 13.79 -4.67
CA VAL A 89 -13.05 15.10 -5.00
C VAL A 89 -14.20 16.10 -5.12
N VAL A 90 -14.07 17.22 -4.43
CA VAL A 90 -15.06 18.30 -4.44
C VAL A 90 -14.40 19.54 -5.01
N CYS A 91 -14.98 20.10 -6.05
CA CYS A 91 -14.57 21.33 -6.70
C CYS A 91 -15.57 22.45 -6.37
N GLU A 92 -15.19 23.70 -6.57
CA GLU A 92 -16.09 24.84 -6.41
C GLU A 92 -17.30 24.74 -7.36
N ASP A 93 -17.09 24.29 -8.61
CA ASP A 93 -18.18 24.01 -9.55
C ASP A 93 -18.68 22.57 -9.41
N GLN A 94 -20.01 22.42 -9.21
CA GLN A 94 -20.64 21.09 -9.05
C GLN A 94 -20.51 20.22 -10.30
N LYS A 95 -20.50 20.78 -11.51
CA LYS A 95 -20.35 19.98 -12.73
C LYS A 95 -18.93 19.44 -12.88
N ALA A 96 -17.92 20.21 -12.43
CA ALA A 96 -16.55 19.73 -12.38
C ALA A 96 -16.42 18.59 -11.34
N THR A 97 -17.06 18.74 -10.17
CA THR A 97 -17.19 17.70 -9.15
C THR A 97 -17.80 16.41 -9.69
N ASP A 98 -18.95 16.52 -10.33
CA ASP A 98 -19.66 15.36 -10.89
C ASP A 98 -18.86 14.68 -12.00
N TRP A 99 -18.21 15.46 -12.85
CA TRP A 99 -17.39 14.95 -13.93
C TRP A 99 -16.18 14.16 -13.41
N ILE A 100 -15.40 14.73 -12.48
CA ILE A 100 -14.18 14.07 -11.99
C ILE A 100 -14.50 12.80 -11.21
N ASN A 101 -15.53 12.78 -10.38
CA ASN A 101 -15.94 11.58 -9.65
C ASN A 101 -16.51 10.51 -10.62
N SER A 102 -17.23 10.91 -11.67
CA SER A 102 -17.64 9.99 -12.73
C SER A 102 -16.45 9.41 -13.50
N PHE A 103 -15.44 10.22 -13.80
CA PHE A 103 -14.19 9.77 -14.41
C PHE A 103 -13.45 8.76 -13.51
N PHE A 104 -13.28 9.05 -12.23
CA PHE A 104 -12.65 8.16 -11.28
C PHE A 104 -13.40 6.83 -11.13
N SER A 105 -14.73 6.89 -11.08
CA SER A 105 -15.58 5.69 -11.04
C SER A 105 -15.43 4.86 -12.32
N SER A 106 -15.52 5.50 -13.51
CA SER A 106 -15.44 4.82 -14.81
C SER A 106 -14.07 4.17 -15.08
N THR A 107 -13.00 4.72 -14.48
CA THR A 107 -11.63 4.21 -14.62
C THR A 107 -11.24 3.30 -13.47
N ASN A 108 -12.11 3.09 -12.48
CA ASN A 108 -11.83 2.37 -11.24
C ASN A 108 -10.58 2.92 -10.51
N PHE A 109 -10.42 4.26 -10.57
CA PHE A 109 -9.23 4.93 -10.04
C PHE A 109 -9.05 4.69 -8.56
N MET A 110 -10.10 4.85 -7.73
CA MET A 110 -9.99 4.75 -6.26
C MET A 110 -9.48 3.39 -5.80
N ASN A 111 -9.92 2.29 -6.41
CA ASN A 111 -9.45 0.95 -6.09
C ASN A 111 -7.96 0.76 -6.48
N ALA A 112 -7.56 1.23 -7.66
CA ALA A 112 -6.16 1.21 -8.08
C ALA A 112 -5.30 2.15 -7.23
N ALA A 113 -5.83 3.30 -6.83
CA ALA A 113 -5.18 4.26 -5.94
C ALA A 113 -4.95 3.68 -4.55
N GLN A 114 -5.92 2.95 -3.98
CA GLN A 114 -5.73 2.21 -2.72
C GLN A 114 -4.54 1.27 -2.80
N THR A 115 -4.41 0.51 -3.90
CA THR A 115 -3.24 -0.36 -4.12
C THR A 115 -1.94 0.44 -4.17
N THR A 116 -1.95 1.62 -4.80
CA THR A 116 -0.77 2.52 -4.83
C THR A 116 -0.43 3.03 -3.45
N VAL A 117 -1.43 3.41 -2.65
CA VAL A 117 -1.22 3.82 -1.24
C VAL A 117 -0.61 2.70 -0.43
N VAL A 118 -1.12 1.46 -0.52
CA VAL A 118 -0.53 0.29 0.15
C VAL A 118 0.95 0.13 -0.21
N ARG A 119 1.30 0.26 -1.50
CA ARG A 119 2.69 0.19 -1.96
C ARG A 119 3.53 1.38 -1.49
N ALA A 120 2.98 2.59 -1.59
CA ALA A 120 3.66 3.81 -1.15
C ALA A 120 3.95 3.80 0.35
N PHE A 121 3.00 3.33 1.16
CA PHE A 121 3.17 3.20 2.60
C PHE A 121 4.19 2.13 2.99
N GLY A 122 4.29 1.09 2.17
CA GLY A 122 5.32 0.07 2.36
C GLY A 122 6.70 0.48 1.87
N LEU A 123 6.81 1.13 0.74
CA LEU A 123 8.07 1.47 0.08
C LEU A 123 8.49 2.94 0.25
N GLY A 124 7.73 3.71 1.03
CA GLY A 124 7.97 5.11 1.34
C GLY A 124 7.43 6.09 0.31
N THR A 125 7.28 5.71 -0.95
CA THR A 125 6.84 6.61 -2.04
C THR A 125 6.02 5.86 -3.06
N GLY A 126 5.04 6.53 -3.64
CA GLY A 126 4.31 6.12 -4.82
C GLY A 126 3.89 7.35 -5.62
N ALA A 127 3.28 7.15 -6.77
CA ALA A 127 2.81 8.26 -7.57
C ALA A 127 1.65 7.86 -8.48
N TRP A 128 0.88 8.87 -8.83
CA TRP A 128 -0.06 8.86 -9.95
C TRP A 128 0.41 9.85 -10.99
N ALA A 129 0.44 9.46 -12.26
CA ALA A 129 0.85 10.36 -13.32
C ALA A 129 -0.10 10.29 -14.51
N LEU A 130 -0.26 11.45 -15.13
CA LEU A 130 -1.06 11.60 -16.33
C LEU A 130 -0.45 10.80 -17.48
N TRP A 131 -1.29 10.05 -18.19
CA TRP A 131 -0.93 9.33 -19.38
C TRP A 131 -1.90 9.66 -20.51
N ILE A 132 -1.33 10.05 -21.66
CA ILE A 132 -2.14 10.39 -22.83
C ILE A 132 -2.07 9.26 -23.86
N ASP A 133 -3.20 8.62 -24.10
CA ASP A 133 -3.38 7.62 -25.16
C ASP A 133 -3.90 8.31 -26.43
N LEU A 134 -2.99 8.73 -27.28
CA LEU A 134 -3.35 9.43 -28.52
C LEU A 134 -4.13 8.56 -29.51
N GLY A 135 -3.84 7.26 -29.54
CA GLY A 135 -4.52 6.32 -30.43
C GLY A 135 -6.01 6.22 -30.12
N LYS A 136 -6.36 6.34 -28.84
CA LYS A 136 -7.75 6.30 -28.36
C LYS A 136 -8.30 7.68 -28.01
N ARG A 137 -7.50 8.73 -28.10
CA ARG A 137 -7.84 10.10 -27.66
C ARG A 137 -8.41 10.10 -26.25
N LYS A 138 -7.74 9.42 -25.33
CA LYS A 138 -8.18 9.27 -23.94
C LYS A 138 -7.07 9.65 -22.97
N VAL A 139 -7.49 10.36 -21.94
CA VAL A 139 -6.69 10.63 -20.75
C VAL A 139 -6.76 9.41 -19.84
N ARG A 140 -5.63 9.01 -19.28
CA ARG A 140 -5.51 7.91 -18.31
C ARG A 140 -4.62 8.33 -17.17
N ILE A 141 -4.71 7.61 -16.06
CA ILE A 141 -3.80 7.72 -14.93
C ILE A 141 -3.00 6.43 -14.84
N ARG A 142 -1.71 6.55 -14.70
CA ARG A 142 -0.82 5.43 -14.37
C ARG A 142 -0.43 5.49 -12.90
N HIS A 143 -0.20 4.32 -12.34
CA HIS A 143 0.13 4.10 -10.94
C HIS A 143 1.57 3.59 -10.84
N TYR A 144 2.33 4.17 -9.91
CA TYR A 144 3.75 3.86 -9.73
C TYR A 144 4.06 3.67 -8.26
N ASP A 145 4.95 2.73 -7.94
CA ASP A 145 5.54 2.61 -6.61
C ASP A 145 6.97 3.17 -6.60
N ALA A 146 7.59 3.21 -5.42
CA ALA A 146 8.90 3.83 -5.22
C ALA A 146 10.01 3.30 -6.15
N ARG A 147 9.88 2.09 -6.64
CA ARG A 147 10.86 1.45 -7.54
C ARG A 147 10.81 2.00 -8.96
N MET A 148 9.74 2.74 -9.30
CA MET A 148 9.44 3.25 -10.63
C MET A 148 9.41 4.78 -10.71
N VAL A 149 9.55 5.45 -9.57
CA VAL A 149 9.48 6.91 -9.42
C VAL A 149 10.88 7.47 -9.25
N ILE A 150 11.27 8.45 -10.05
CA ILE A 150 12.58 9.14 -9.95
C ILE A 150 12.32 10.64 -9.90
N PRO A 151 12.39 11.28 -8.73
CA PRO A 151 12.38 12.73 -8.63
C PRO A 151 13.57 13.34 -9.40
N LEU A 152 13.28 14.32 -10.23
CA LEU A 152 14.30 15.02 -11.04
C LEU A 152 14.63 16.39 -10.48
N SER A 153 13.60 17.11 -10.00
CA SER A 153 13.73 18.41 -9.35
C SER A 153 12.75 18.47 -8.18
N TRP A 154 13.21 19.06 -7.08
CA TRP A 154 12.39 19.25 -5.86
C TRP A 154 12.86 20.47 -5.08
N ASP A 155 11.96 21.06 -4.34
CA ASP A 155 12.18 22.20 -3.47
C ASP A 155 11.45 22.04 -2.14
N GLU A 156 11.26 23.13 -1.39
CA GLU A 156 10.57 23.15 -0.10
C GLU A 156 9.06 22.80 -0.23
N ASP A 157 8.46 23.08 -1.39
CA ASP A 157 7.05 22.80 -1.70
C ASP A 157 6.84 21.35 -2.18
N GLY A 158 7.91 20.62 -2.53
CA GLY A 158 7.89 19.23 -2.91
C GLY A 158 8.59 18.91 -4.22
N ILE A 159 8.14 17.82 -4.88
CA ILE A 159 8.73 17.39 -6.15
C ILE A 159 8.08 18.16 -7.29
N THR A 160 8.87 18.96 -7.98
CA THR A 160 8.42 19.81 -9.10
C THR A 160 8.55 19.10 -10.44
N GLU A 161 9.54 18.23 -10.62
CA GLU A 161 9.72 17.42 -11.83
C GLU A 161 10.01 15.98 -11.46
N CYS A 162 9.43 15.03 -12.20
CA CYS A 162 9.55 13.62 -11.89
C CYS A 162 9.60 12.77 -13.16
N ALA A 163 10.42 11.72 -13.12
CA ALA A 163 10.42 10.68 -14.11
C ALA A 163 9.78 9.39 -13.59
N PHE A 164 9.07 8.71 -14.47
CA PHE A 164 8.38 7.46 -14.19
C PHE A 164 8.82 6.40 -15.18
N VAL A 165 9.14 5.21 -14.69
CA VAL A 165 9.64 4.13 -15.52
C VAL A 165 8.70 2.93 -15.43
N THR A 166 8.31 2.39 -16.56
CA THR A 166 7.46 1.19 -16.64
C THR A 166 7.98 0.24 -17.69
N ARG A 167 7.67 -1.04 -17.52
CA ARG A 167 7.92 -2.07 -18.53
C ARG A 167 6.62 -2.42 -19.24
N ALA A 168 6.61 -2.26 -20.55
CA ALA A 168 5.54 -2.69 -21.41
C ALA A 168 5.97 -3.90 -22.24
N PHE A 169 5.03 -4.76 -22.58
CA PHE A 169 5.27 -5.88 -23.47
C PHE A 169 4.57 -5.62 -24.81
N TYR A 170 5.36 -5.55 -25.87
CA TYR A 170 4.87 -5.34 -27.21
C TYR A 170 5.32 -6.47 -28.12
N ARG A 171 4.35 -7.22 -28.68
CA ARG A 171 4.60 -8.40 -29.57
C ARG A 171 5.62 -9.39 -28.98
N GLY A 172 5.53 -9.64 -27.66
CA GLY A 172 6.41 -10.59 -26.97
C GLY A 172 7.80 -10.05 -26.61
N LYS A 173 8.09 -8.77 -26.90
CA LYS A 173 9.32 -8.09 -26.46
C LYS A 173 9.00 -7.14 -25.31
N SER A 174 9.87 -7.09 -24.30
CA SER A 174 9.81 -6.08 -23.24
C SER A 174 10.39 -4.78 -23.74
N VAL A 175 9.72 -3.69 -23.39
CA VAL A 175 10.16 -2.32 -23.68
C VAL A 175 10.06 -1.54 -22.38
N ASP A 176 11.17 -0.92 -21.97
CA ASP A 176 11.19 -0.01 -20.84
C ASP A 176 10.80 1.38 -21.32
N GLN A 177 9.77 1.95 -20.71
CA GLN A 177 9.25 3.28 -21.02
C GLN A 177 9.61 4.24 -19.91
N LEU A 178 10.43 5.23 -20.24
CA LEU A 178 10.74 6.38 -19.39
C LEU A 178 9.81 7.51 -19.77
N GLN A 179 9.08 8.05 -18.81
CA GLN A 179 8.21 9.20 -18.98
C GLN A 179 8.65 10.28 -18.01
N MET A 180 9.11 11.40 -18.53
CA MET A 180 9.57 12.57 -17.76
C MET A 180 8.51 13.66 -17.81
N HIS A 181 8.06 14.12 -16.65
CA HIS A 181 7.16 15.26 -16.49
C HIS A 181 8.02 16.47 -16.07
N LEU A 182 8.25 17.36 -17.01
CA LEU A 182 9.17 18.48 -16.87
C LEU A 182 8.42 19.81 -16.94
N LYS A 183 8.83 20.77 -16.12
CA LYS A 183 8.35 22.16 -16.19
C LYS A 183 9.07 22.87 -17.32
N GLY A 184 8.35 23.58 -18.19
CA GLY A 184 8.88 24.23 -19.39
C GLY A 184 9.99 25.23 -19.07
N GLY A 185 11.02 25.29 -19.94
CA GLY A 185 12.13 26.25 -19.87
C GLY A 185 13.50 25.66 -19.47
N MET A 186 13.61 24.40 -19.06
CA MET A 186 14.93 23.77 -18.90
C MET A 186 15.56 23.45 -20.26
N VAL A 187 16.62 24.19 -20.59
CA VAL A 187 17.47 23.92 -21.72
C VAL A 187 18.43 22.80 -21.34
N PHE A 188 18.19 21.59 -21.77
CA PHE A 188 19.21 20.55 -21.73
C PHE A 188 20.19 20.80 -22.88
N SER A 189 21.38 21.36 -22.59
CA SER A 189 22.47 21.35 -23.52
C SER A 189 23.22 20.03 -23.40
N PRO A 190 23.10 19.10 -24.34
CA PRO A 190 24.05 18.01 -24.40
C PRO A 190 25.39 18.64 -24.66
N ASP A 191 26.38 18.30 -23.83
CA ASP A 191 27.75 18.79 -23.95
C ASP A 191 28.26 18.53 -25.38
N SER A 192 28.50 19.60 -26.15
CA SER A 192 28.86 19.58 -27.56
C SER A 192 30.27 19.07 -27.86
N SER A 193 30.88 18.37 -26.91
CA SER A 193 32.29 17.93 -26.98
C SER A 193 32.49 16.42 -27.25
N SER A 194 31.48 15.64 -27.55
CA SER A 194 31.64 14.22 -27.92
C SER A 194 31.20 13.92 -29.36
N PRO A 195 32.13 13.54 -30.27
CA PRO A 195 31.88 13.43 -31.71
C PRO A 195 31.24 12.11 -32.16
N SER A 196 30.58 11.35 -31.30
CA SER A 196 30.07 10.02 -31.66
C SER A 196 28.71 9.62 -31.07
N THR A 197 27.92 10.58 -30.57
CA THR A 197 26.54 10.29 -30.19
C THR A 197 25.62 10.90 -31.26
N PRO A 198 24.73 10.12 -31.93
CA PRO A 198 23.70 10.72 -32.76
C PRO A 198 22.88 11.64 -31.87
N SER A 199 22.85 12.92 -32.22
CA SER A 199 21.92 13.88 -31.59
C SER A 199 20.54 13.32 -31.77
N PRO A 200 19.78 13.06 -30.70
CA PRO A 200 18.40 12.69 -30.89
C PRO A 200 17.74 13.90 -31.57
N GLU A 201 17.24 13.73 -32.80
CA GLU A 201 16.43 14.74 -33.52
C GLU A 201 15.30 15.31 -32.67
N TYR A 202 15.04 14.67 -31.53
CA TYR A 202 14.02 15.02 -30.55
C TYR A 202 14.48 16.05 -29.51
N ALA A 203 15.79 16.18 -29.27
CA ALA A 203 16.32 17.16 -28.32
C ALA A 203 16.30 18.60 -28.90
N GLU A 204 16.41 18.77 -30.22
CA GLU A 204 16.28 20.08 -30.87
C GLU A 204 14.87 20.67 -30.78
N GLY A 205 13.82 19.83 -30.64
CA GLY A 205 12.45 20.29 -30.41
C GLY A 205 12.16 20.79 -29.00
N LEU A 206 13.05 20.47 -28.03
CA LEU A 206 12.95 20.94 -26.63
C LEU A 206 13.47 22.36 -26.42
N LEU A 207 14.20 22.90 -27.41
CA LEU A 207 14.99 24.13 -27.25
C LEU A 207 14.28 25.42 -27.67
N THR A 208 13.06 25.36 -28.13
CA THR A 208 12.38 26.55 -28.66
C THR A 208 11.03 26.77 -28.02
N ASN A 209 11.00 27.45 -26.88
CA ASN A 209 10.06 28.54 -26.59
C ASN A 209 10.23 29.02 -25.14
N GLU A 210 10.66 30.25 -24.99
CA GLU A 210 10.89 30.97 -23.73
C GLU A 210 9.63 31.38 -22.99
N SER A 211 8.46 30.86 -23.36
CA SER A 211 7.22 31.35 -22.81
C SER A 211 6.32 30.23 -22.36
N GLU A 212 6.51 29.62 -21.29
CA GLU A 212 5.38 29.11 -20.54
C GLU A 212 5.86 28.18 -19.42
N GLU A 213 5.52 28.51 -18.21
CA GLU A 213 5.66 27.69 -17.00
C GLU A 213 4.75 26.45 -17.03
N THR A 214 4.54 25.86 -18.23
CA THR A 214 3.66 24.71 -18.40
C THR A 214 4.43 23.40 -18.39
N TYR A 215 3.75 22.33 -17.96
CA TYR A 215 4.35 20.98 -17.91
C TYR A 215 4.31 20.29 -19.27
N ARG A 216 5.41 19.58 -19.57
CA ARG A 216 5.57 18.73 -20.74
C ARG A 216 5.84 17.30 -20.32
N ILE A 217 5.33 16.37 -21.10
CA ILE A 217 5.58 14.93 -20.90
C ILE A 217 6.48 14.46 -22.02
N VAL A 218 7.69 14.06 -21.68
CA VAL A 218 8.68 13.50 -22.61
C VAL A 218 8.74 12.00 -22.41
N THR A 219 8.53 11.22 -23.48
CA THR A 219 8.54 9.76 -23.43
C THR A 219 9.66 9.20 -24.28
N VAL A 220 10.53 8.41 -23.65
CA VAL A 220 11.62 7.65 -24.29
C VAL A 220 11.40 6.16 -24.05
N CYS A 221 11.63 5.35 -25.05
CA CYS A 221 11.50 3.91 -24.96
C CYS A 221 12.86 3.24 -25.16
N PHE A 222 13.13 2.17 -24.41
CA PHE A 222 14.36 1.40 -24.52
C PHE A 222 14.03 -0.09 -24.72
N ASP A 223 14.88 -0.78 -25.48
CA ASP A 223 14.86 -2.22 -25.48
C ASP A 223 15.59 -2.78 -24.23
N HIS A 224 15.61 -4.11 -24.10
CA HIS A 224 16.27 -4.76 -22.97
C HIS A 224 17.81 -4.61 -22.99
N GLU A 225 18.39 -4.21 -24.12
CA GLU A 225 19.82 -3.94 -24.29
C GLU A 225 20.16 -2.47 -23.99
N GLY A 226 19.15 -1.62 -23.77
CA GLY A 226 19.29 -0.19 -23.49
C GLY A 226 19.41 0.69 -24.74
N ASN A 227 19.07 0.15 -25.93
CA ASN A 227 19.00 0.98 -27.14
C ASN A 227 17.67 1.74 -27.17
N GLU A 228 17.74 3.00 -27.58
CA GLU A 228 16.53 3.81 -27.77
C GLU A 228 15.67 3.28 -28.91
N LEU A 229 14.38 3.21 -28.65
CA LEU A 229 13.37 2.81 -29.62
C LEU A 229 12.44 3.98 -29.90
N ALA A 230 12.03 4.14 -31.14
CA ALA A 230 10.97 5.08 -31.48
C ALA A 230 9.65 4.66 -30.76
N PRO A 231 9.02 5.54 -29.98
CA PRO A 231 7.78 5.22 -29.31
C PRO A 231 6.66 4.96 -30.31
N VAL A 232 5.96 3.83 -30.15
CA VAL A 232 4.89 3.43 -31.08
C VAL A 232 3.55 3.84 -30.48
N GLY A 233 2.82 4.73 -31.18
CA GLY A 233 1.49 5.17 -30.74
C GLY A 233 1.51 6.18 -29.58
N ILE A 234 2.67 6.75 -29.27
CA ILE A 234 2.88 7.74 -28.23
C ILE A 234 3.68 8.89 -28.82
N LEU A 235 3.35 10.14 -28.47
CA LEU A 235 4.19 11.28 -28.85
C LEU A 235 5.46 11.25 -27.99
N PRO A 236 6.64 11.45 -28.60
CA PRO A 236 7.89 11.62 -27.85
C PRO A 236 7.81 12.80 -26.89
N VAL A 237 7.21 13.90 -27.31
CA VAL A 237 6.99 15.10 -26.51
C VAL A 237 5.53 15.50 -26.61
N TYR A 238 4.88 15.65 -25.48
CA TYR A 238 3.50 16.15 -25.38
C TYR A 238 3.46 17.37 -24.46
N ASP A 239 3.11 18.53 -25.04
CA ASP A 239 2.84 19.74 -24.27
C ASP A 239 1.45 19.66 -23.67
N THR A 240 1.38 19.67 -22.34
CA THR A 240 0.10 19.52 -21.65
C THR A 240 -0.64 20.83 -21.49
N GLY A 241 0.04 21.98 -21.62
CA GLY A 241 -0.50 23.29 -21.29
C GLY A 241 -0.85 23.48 -19.81
N CYS A 242 -0.57 22.50 -18.94
CA CYS A 242 -0.85 22.59 -17.50
C CYS A 242 0.18 23.49 -16.82
N PRO A 243 -0.25 24.50 -16.04
CA PRO A 243 0.68 25.32 -15.22
C PRO A 243 1.08 24.64 -13.90
N PHE A 244 0.56 23.49 -13.58
CA PHE A 244 0.78 22.74 -12.35
C PHE A 244 1.22 21.30 -12.68
N PRO A 245 1.80 20.56 -11.70
CA PRO A 245 2.31 19.20 -11.92
C PRO A 245 1.24 18.27 -12.51
N THR A 246 1.63 17.49 -13.51
CA THR A 246 0.78 16.49 -14.18
C THR A 246 0.90 15.12 -13.52
N PHE A 247 1.27 15.10 -12.25
CA PHE A 247 1.41 13.93 -11.41
C PHE A 247 1.10 14.29 -9.94
N GLY A 248 0.77 13.29 -9.15
CA GLY A 248 0.63 13.38 -7.69
C GLY A 248 1.57 12.40 -7.01
N ILE A 249 2.37 12.86 -6.06
CA ILE A 249 3.29 12.02 -5.30
C ILE A 249 2.65 11.59 -4.00
N VAL A 250 2.58 10.29 -3.78
CA VAL A 250 1.99 9.65 -2.59
C VAL A 250 3.09 9.31 -1.62
N LYS A 251 3.05 9.89 -0.42
CA LYS A 251 3.99 9.59 0.66
C LYS A 251 3.22 9.42 1.97
N PRO A 252 3.60 8.47 2.83
CA PRO A 252 3.10 8.49 4.19
C PRO A 252 3.59 9.74 4.92
N ALA A 253 2.77 10.25 5.84
CA ALA A 253 3.12 11.42 6.67
C ALA A 253 4.13 11.03 7.79
N VAL A 254 5.23 10.41 7.39
CA VAL A 254 6.32 9.97 8.26
C VAL A 254 7.60 10.65 7.79
N THR A 255 8.38 11.17 8.74
CA THR A 255 9.66 11.83 8.42
C THR A 255 10.67 10.80 7.95
N ASN A 256 11.32 11.07 6.82
CA ASN A 256 12.42 10.21 6.35
C ASN A 256 13.65 10.44 7.23
N THR A 257 14.03 9.42 7.99
CA THR A 257 15.21 9.41 8.86
C THR A 257 16.38 8.62 8.26
N ARG A 258 16.21 8.05 7.07
CA ARG A 258 17.21 7.18 6.41
C ARG A 258 18.16 7.97 5.53
N VAL A 259 17.65 8.95 4.81
CA VAL A 259 18.43 9.82 3.94
C VAL A 259 17.95 11.27 4.13
N ASP A 260 18.83 12.09 4.65
CA ASP A 260 18.52 13.49 4.92
C ASP A 260 18.21 14.26 3.62
N MET A 261 17.23 15.15 3.67
CA MET A 261 16.78 15.98 2.55
C MET A 261 16.35 15.19 1.31
N SER A 262 16.10 13.91 1.44
CA SER A 262 15.62 13.09 0.33
C SER A 262 14.19 13.50 -0.07
N PRO A 263 13.92 13.62 -1.39
CA PRO A 263 12.56 13.83 -1.87
C PRO A 263 11.65 12.62 -1.69
N TYR A 264 12.19 11.44 -1.33
CA TYR A 264 11.42 10.25 -1.01
C TYR A 264 10.89 10.28 0.41
N GLY A 265 9.74 9.64 0.62
CA GLY A 265 9.23 9.32 1.95
C GLY A 265 9.90 8.09 2.56
N GLN A 266 9.46 7.73 3.75
CA GLN A 266 9.88 6.53 4.48
C GLN A 266 8.70 5.58 4.65
N SER A 267 8.99 4.26 4.70
CA SER A 267 7.96 3.25 5.00
C SER A 267 7.34 3.48 6.37
N VAL A 268 6.03 3.26 6.50
CA VAL A 268 5.31 3.39 7.78
C VAL A 268 5.79 2.43 8.86
N PHE A 269 6.42 1.33 8.47
CA PHE A 269 6.99 0.35 9.41
C PHE A 269 8.52 0.40 9.50
N ALA A 270 9.17 1.38 8.85
CA ALA A 270 10.63 1.46 8.82
C ALA A 270 11.28 1.50 10.22
N ASP A 271 10.63 2.16 11.17
CA ASP A 271 11.09 2.25 12.56
C ASP A 271 10.50 1.16 13.45
N ALA A 272 9.63 0.31 12.90
CA ALA A 272 8.98 -0.81 13.58
C ALA A 272 9.45 -2.19 13.10
N VAL A 273 10.61 -2.27 12.41
CA VAL A 273 11.11 -3.54 11.85
C VAL A 273 11.32 -4.58 12.95
N ASP A 274 11.82 -4.19 14.12
CA ASP A 274 12.00 -5.11 15.26
C ASP A 274 10.66 -5.65 15.77
N ALA A 275 9.59 -4.86 15.72
CA ALA A 275 8.24 -5.33 16.06
C ALA A 275 7.69 -6.29 15.00
N VAL A 276 7.95 -6.02 13.71
CA VAL A 276 7.63 -6.94 12.60
C VAL A 276 8.33 -8.29 12.83
N GLN A 277 9.61 -8.28 13.17
CA GLN A 277 10.37 -9.49 13.51
C GLN A 277 9.78 -10.21 14.72
N ALA A 278 9.44 -9.48 15.79
CA ALA A 278 8.87 -10.05 17.00
C ALA A 278 7.54 -10.76 16.74
N VAL A 279 6.67 -10.18 15.90
CA VAL A 279 5.40 -10.81 15.52
C VAL A 279 5.63 -12.13 14.77
N ASP A 280 6.50 -12.14 13.76
CA ASP A 280 6.74 -13.37 12.99
C ASP A 280 7.52 -14.42 13.79
N LEU A 281 8.43 -13.99 14.66
CA LEU A 281 9.18 -14.91 15.55
C LEU A 281 8.24 -15.60 16.56
N THR A 282 7.33 -14.83 17.18
CA THR A 282 6.37 -15.39 18.15
C THR A 282 5.33 -16.27 17.47
N PHE A 283 4.90 -15.92 16.27
CA PHE A 283 4.03 -16.75 15.45
C PHE A 283 4.70 -18.07 15.07
N ASP A 284 5.93 -18.03 14.55
CA ASP A 284 6.67 -19.24 14.19
C ASP A 284 6.96 -20.12 15.42
N ALA A 285 7.28 -19.51 16.58
CA ALA A 285 7.46 -20.23 17.83
C ALA A 285 6.19 -20.92 18.30
N LEU A 286 5.03 -20.27 18.19
CA LEU A 286 3.72 -20.86 18.52
C LEU A 286 3.42 -22.10 17.66
N ILE A 287 3.62 -22.00 16.34
CA ILE A 287 3.39 -23.14 15.44
C ILE A 287 4.40 -24.26 15.70
N ASN A 288 5.67 -23.92 15.95
CA ASN A 288 6.70 -24.91 16.29
C ASN A 288 6.40 -25.61 17.62
N GLU A 289 5.88 -24.91 18.64
CA GLU A 289 5.45 -25.54 19.90
C GLU A 289 4.36 -26.58 19.64
N ILE A 290 3.38 -26.28 18.79
CA ILE A 290 2.33 -27.22 18.41
C ILE A 290 2.92 -28.43 17.66
N ASP A 291 3.85 -28.21 16.74
CA ASP A 291 4.50 -29.30 15.99
C ASP A 291 5.38 -30.18 16.89
N LEU A 292 6.11 -29.58 17.82
CA LEU A 292 7.01 -30.30 18.73
C LEU A 292 6.27 -31.03 19.86
N SER A 293 5.09 -30.58 20.21
CA SER A 293 4.27 -31.19 21.29
C SER A 293 3.49 -32.42 20.87
N LYS A 294 3.59 -32.85 19.61
CA LYS A 294 2.98 -34.09 19.15
C LYS A 294 3.48 -35.26 19.99
N MET A 295 2.54 -36.11 20.44
CA MET A 295 2.85 -37.29 21.21
C MET A 295 3.87 -38.16 20.44
N ARG A 296 4.92 -38.59 21.14
CA ARG A 296 5.96 -39.48 20.60
C ARG A 296 5.97 -40.75 21.41
N VAL A 297 6.00 -41.87 20.74
CA VAL A 297 6.08 -43.20 21.35
C VAL A 297 7.46 -43.79 21.08
N PHE A 298 8.16 -44.12 22.12
CA PHE A 298 9.45 -44.83 22.03
C PHE A 298 9.20 -46.31 22.29
N LEU A 299 9.48 -47.14 21.30
CA LEU A 299 9.36 -48.59 21.40
C LEU A 299 10.76 -49.22 21.57
N SER A 300 10.86 -50.20 22.46
CA SER A 300 12.06 -50.99 22.60
C SER A 300 12.30 -51.85 21.32
N ASP A 301 13.57 -52.09 21.03
CA ASP A 301 13.99 -52.95 19.91
C ASP A 301 13.38 -54.34 19.94
N VAL A 302 13.08 -54.85 21.16
CA VAL A 302 12.51 -56.19 21.40
C VAL A 302 11.07 -56.29 20.93
N LEU A 303 10.35 -55.15 20.87
CA LEU A 303 8.93 -55.11 20.45
C LEU A 303 8.75 -55.03 18.91
N PHE A 304 9.83 -54.90 18.15
CA PHE A 304 9.78 -54.96 16.70
C PHE A 304 9.90 -56.44 16.27
N ASP A 305 8.80 -57.07 15.91
CA ASP A 305 8.77 -58.38 15.31
C ASP A 305 9.66 -58.36 14.06
N ARG A 306 10.72 -59.19 14.07
CA ARG A 306 11.55 -59.45 12.92
C ARG A 306 10.88 -60.54 12.11
N GLU A 307 9.95 -60.20 11.25
CA GLU A 307 9.60 -61.06 10.14
C GLU A 307 10.80 -61.14 9.23
N GLN A 308 11.50 -62.24 9.33
CA GLN A 308 12.59 -62.63 8.47
C GLN A 308 12.00 -63.26 7.21
N ASP A 309 11.48 -62.42 6.34
CA ASP A 309 11.28 -62.87 4.96
C ASP A 309 12.66 -62.99 4.31
N GLY A 310 12.92 -64.13 3.63
CA GLY A 310 14.23 -64.54 3.13
C GLY A 310 15.02 -63.56 2.23
N ASN A 311 14.58 -62.36 2.12
CA ASN A 311 15.10 -61.30 1.28
C ASN A 311 15.49 -60.01 2.02
N LYS A 312 16.09 -60.09 3.21
CA LYS A 312 16.77 -59.01 3.94
C LYS A 312 16.01 -57.66 4.13
N ASN A 313 14.72 -57.60 3.88
CA ASN A 313 13.91 -56.39 4.16
C ASN A 313 13.25 -56.54 5.53
N VAL A 314 13.75 -55.80 6.50
CA VAL A 314 13.09 -55.61 7.78
C VAL A 314 11.79 -54.83 7.53
N THR A 315 10.65 -55.50 7.61
CA THR A 315 9.34 -54.80 7.57
C THR A 315 9.12 -54.11 8.89
N ILE A 316 9.12 -52.78 8.89
CA ILE A 316 8.77 -51.99 10.04
C ILE A 316 7.24 -52.00 10.15
N PRO A 317 6.62 -52.44 11.26
CA PRO A 317 5.15 -52.59 11.37
C PRO A 317 4.38 -51.25 11.31
N PHE A 318 5.11 -50.13 11.38
CA PHE A 318 4.57 -48.78 11.23
C PHE A 318 4.95 -48.21 9.88
N GLY A 319 3.99 -47.57 9.19
CA GLY A 319 4.21 -47.02 7.86
C GLY A 319 5.34 -46.01 7.82
N LYS A 320 6.02 -45.88 6.67
CA LYS A 320 7.14 -44.93 6.46
C LYS A 320 6.80 -43.47 6.74
N GLN A 321 5.52 -43.14 6.92
CA GLN A 321 5.03 -41.79 7.21
C GLN A 321 4.70 -41.57 8.68
N ASP A 322 4.87 -42.59 9.54
CA ASP A 322 4.57 -42.50 10.96
C ASP A 322 5.76 -41.92 11.73
N CYS A 323 5.85 -40.58 11.73
CA CYS A 323 6.92 -39.85 12.41
C CYS A 323 6.70 -39.70 13.95
N THR A 324 5.68 -40.36 14.49
CA THR A 324 5.36 -40.32 15.92
C THR A 324 5.97 -41.49 16.69
N VAL A 325 6.43 -42.53 15.99
CA VAL A 325 7.03 -43.73 16.62
C VAL A 325 8.55 -43.76 16.42
N PHE A 326 9.28 -43.86 17.51
CA PHE A 326 10.74 -43.89 17.52
C PHE A 326 11.25 -45.22 18.11
N ARG A 327 12.26 -45.79 17.45
CA ARG A 327 12.94 -46.99 17.94
C ARG A 327 13.98 -46.62 19.00
N LYS A 328 13.84 -47.19 20.19
CA LYS A 328 14.86 -47.07 21.26
C LYS A 328 15.88 -48.21 21.11
N VAL A 329 17.08 -47.90 20.66
CA VAL A 329 18.18 -48.84 20.47
C VAL A 329 18.82 -49.17 21.80
N MET A 330 19.15 -50.45 22.07
CA MET A 330 19.82 -50.94 23.26
C MET A 330 19.01 -50.87 24.59
N SER A 331 17.72 -51.09 24.54
CA SER A 331 16.92 -51.26 25.75
C SER A 331 16.82 -52.78 26.09
N THR A 332 17.18 -53.14 27.31
CA THR A 332 17.03 -54.52 27.85
C THR A 332 15.64 -54.73 28.46
N GLU A 333 14.78 -53.70 28.48
CA GLU A 333 13.45 -53.74 29.06
C GLU A 333 12.39 -53.58 27.98
N ASP A 334 11.35 -54.39 28.03
CA ASP A 334 10.15 -54.30 27.16
C ASP A 334 9.27 -53.11 27.56
N THR A 335 9.77 -51.90 27.35
CA THR A 335 9.04 -50.71 27.74
C THR A 335 8.59 -49.87 26.57
N ILE A 336 7.31 -49.54 26.54
CA ILE A 336 6.73 -48.49 25.74
C ILE A 336 6.85 -47.20 26.56
N GLN A 337 7.53 -46.20 26.02
CA GLN A 337 7.60 -44.89 26.64
C GLN A 337 6.84 -43.88 25.79
N GLU A 338 5.80 -43.32 26.36
CA GLU A 338 5.08 -42.19 25.79
C GLU A 338 5.70 -40.89 26.25
N PHE A 339 5.95 -40.01 25.30
CA PHE A 339 6.40 -38.65 25.58
C PHE A 339 5.35 -37.70 25.00
N ALA A 340 4.54 -37.14 25.87
CA ALA A 340 3.51 -36.15 25.53
C ALA A 340 3.80 -34.87 26.34
N PRO A 341 4.62 -33.96 25.84
CA PRO A 341 4.91 -32.72 26.54
C PRO A 341 3.67 -31.86 26.67
N ALA A 342 3.53 -31.19 27.82
CA ALA A 342 2.45 -30.23 28.01
C ALA A 342 2.65 -29.03 27.06
N LEU A 343 1.58 -28.64 26.36
CA LEU A 343 1.56 -27.47 25.50
C LEU A 343 1.72 -26.19 26.33
N ARG A 344 2.70 -25.35 25.99
CA ARG A 344 2.94 -24.03 26.60
C ARG A 344 2.30 -22.91 25.82
N THR A 345 1.11 -23.15 25.27
CA THR A 345 0.44 -22.22 24.32
C THR A 345 0.04 -20.90 24.97
N SER A 346 -0.33 -20.88 26.24
CA SER A 346 -0.73 -19.63 26.93
C SER A 346 0.36 -18.57 26.94
N GLY A 347 1.60 -18.96 27.29
CA GLY A 347 2.74 -18.02 27.27
C GLY A 347 3.11 -17.58 25.85
N GLN A 348 2.99 -18.46 24.86
CA GLN A 348 3.24 -18.11 23.45
C GLN A 348 2.19 -17.15 22.91
N ILE A 349 0.90 -17.36 23.23
CA ILE A 349 -0.19 -16.46 22.84
C ILE A 349 0.00 -15.08 23.47
N GLU A 350 0.38 -15.03 24.75
CA GLU A 350 0.62 -13.74 25.42
C GLU A 350 1.80 -12.99 24.79
N ALA A 351 2.91 -13.68 24.49
CA ALA A 351 4.05 -13.06 23.80
C ALA A 351 3.67 -12.55 22.40
N PHE A 352 2.90 -13.33 21.64
CA PHE A 352 2.40 -12.93 20.33
C PHE A 352 1.47 -11.71 20.41
N ARG A 353 0.61 -11.66 21.42
CA ARG A 353 -0.28 -10.52 21.68
C ARG A 353 0.51 -9.25 21.98
N VAL A 354 1.51 -9.32 22.87
CA VAL A 354 2.38 -8.18 23.17
C VAL A 354 3.11 -7.70 21.92
N ALA A 355 3.60 -8.62 21.08
CA ALA A 355 4.26 -8.25 19.83
C ALA A 355 3.31 -7.52 18.86
N LEU A 356 2.05 -7.95 18.75
CA LEU A 356 1.02 -7.26 17.94
C LEU A 356 0.68 -5.87 18.50
N GLN A 357 0.59 -5.72 19.83
CA GLN A 357 0.36 -4.44 20.48
C GLN A 357 1.50 -3.45 20.21
N MET A 358 2.75 -3.90 20.31
CA MET A 358 3.92 -3.07 19.98
C MET A 358 3.94 -2.68 18.49
N LEU A 359 3.58 -3.61 17.60
CA LEU A 359 3.47 -3.31 16.18
C LEU A 359 2.41 -2.22 15.94
N GLY A 360 1.23 -2.33 16.55
CA GLY A 360 0.16 -1.35 16.43
C GLY A 360 0.57 0.04 16.91
N ASP A 361 1.23 0.11 18.06
CA ASP A 361 1.71 1.39 18.62
C ASP A 361 2.76 2.06 17.73
N LEU A 362 3.80 1.32 17.35
CA LEU A 362 4.92 1.83 16.55
C LEU A 362 4.52 2.19 15.11
N THR A 363 3.46 1.59 14.57
CA THR A 363 2.97 1.88 13.22
C THR A 363 1.79 2.85 13.18
N GLY A 364 1.44 3.43 14.35
CA GLY A 364 0.50 4.54 14.45
C GLY A 364 -0.97 4.15 14.60
N PHE A 365 -1.30 2.86 14.70
CA PHE A 365 -2.67 2.40 14.95
C PHE A 365 -3.07 2.45 16.42
N GLY A 366 -2.08 2.42 17.33
CA GLY A 366 -2.29 2.30 18.77
C GLY A 366 -2.26 0.84 19.24
N ILE A 367 -2.12 0.68 20.56
CA ILE A 367 -1.85 -0.62 21.22
C ILE A 367 -2.99 -1.64 21.00
N ASN A 368 -4.22 -1.18 20.93
CA ASN A 368 -5.40 -2.07 20.93
C ASN A 368 -5.89 -2.47 19.52
N TYR A 369 -5.35 -1.88 18.46
CA TYR A 369 -5.87 -2.07 17.09
C TYR A 369 -5.79 -3.52 16.59
N PHE A 370 -4.69 -4.20 16.85
CA PHE A 370 -4.47 -5.60 16.46
C PHE A 370 -4.80 -6.60 17.58
N ASP A 371 -5.46 -6.16 18.68
CA ASP A 371 -5.79 -7.06 19.77
C ASP A 371 -6.91 -8.03 19.35
N MET A 372 -6.68 -9.33 19.59
CA MET A 372 -7.63 -10.40 19.27
C MET A 372 -8.65 -10.65 20.36
N ASP A 373 -8.58 -9.98 21.50
CA ASP A 373 -9.32 -10.32 22.73
C ASP A 373 -10.58 -9.46 22.96
N ASP A 374 -11.11 -8.85 21.91
CA ASP A 374 -12.32 -8.02 21.94
C ASP A 374 -13.60 -8.81 22.31
N SER A 375 -13.44 -10.13 22.57
CA SER A 375 -14.54 -11.05 22.90
C SER A 375 -14.91 -11.09 24.39
N ARG A 376 -14.26 -10.32 25.27
CA ARG A 376 -14.52 -10.38 26.72
C ARG A 376 -15.76 -9.65 27.21
N GLY A 377 -16.70 -9.31 26.34
CA GLY A 377 -18.03 -8.83 26.75
C GLY A 377 -18.05 -7.55 27.61
N TYR A 378 -16.92 -6.85 27.72
CA TYR A 378 -16.85 -5.54 28.33
C TYR A 378 -17.26 -4.51 27.28
N VAL A 379 -18.43 -3.93 27.48
CA VAL A 379 -18.87 -2.79 26.65
C VAL A 379 -18.03 -1.59 27.07
N LYS A 380 -17.01 -1.25 26.27
CA LYS A 380 -16.24 -0.02 26.46
C LYS A 380 -17.20 1.18 26.42
N THR A 381 -17.01 2.13 27.30
CA THR A 381 -17.79 3.38 27.23
C THR A 381 -17.37 4.16 25.99
N ALA A 382 -18.28 4.94 25.43
CA ALA A 382 -17.98 5.82 24.27
C ALA A 382 -16.76 6.70 24.51
N THR A 383 -16.54 7.13 25.76
CA THR A 383 -15.37 7.92 26.17
C THR A 383 -14.07 7.10 26.13
N GLU A 384 -14.09 5.82 26.49
CA GLU A 384 -12.92 4.94 26.41
C GLU A 384 -12.56 4.62 24.96
N VAL A 385 -13.56 4.34 24.11
CA VAL A 385 -13.37 4.12 22.66
C VAL A 385 -12.81 5.39 22.02
N SER A 386 -13.34 6.57 22.33
CA SER A 386 -12.84 7.84 21.83
C SER A 386 -11.41 8.16 22.30
N SER A 387 -11.08 7.82 23.55
CA SER A 387 -9.72 8.02 24.09
C SER A 387 -8.72 7.06 23.45
N ASP A 388 -9.08 5.80 23.32
CA ASP A 388 -8.22 4.76 22.71
C ASP A 388 -7.94 5.07 21.23
N ASN A 389 -8.94 5.58 20.51
CA ASN A 389 -8.81 5.88 19.07
C ASN A 389 -8.22 7.28 18.78
N SER A 390 -8.02 8.13 19.79
CA SER A 390 -7.56 9.51 19.58
C SER A 390 -6.18 9.62 18.91
N ALA A 391 -5.28 8.67 19.16
CA ALA A 391 -3.96 8.62 18.50
C ALA A 391 -4.08 8.16 17.04
N LEU A 392 -4.87 7.13 16.78
CA LEU A 392 -5.17 6.65 15.43
C LEU A 392 -5.80 7.75 14.58
N MET A 393 -6.80 8.48 15.12
CA MET A 393 -7.46 9.59 14.45
C MET A 393 -6.49 10.69 14.03
N ARG A 394 -5.57 11.09 14.93
CA ARG A 394 -4.55 12.08 14.58
C ARG A 394 -3.63 11.60 13.46
N ASN A 395 -3.28 10.32 13.45
CA ASN A 395 -2.42 9.75 12.42
C ASN A 395 -3.17 9.62 11.09
N ILE A 396 -4.43 9.22 11.09
CA ILE A 396 -5.28 9.20 9.90
C ILE A 396 -5.30 10.59 9.26
N ARG A 397 -5.67 11.63 10.01
CA ARG A 397 -5.73 13.02 9.50
C ARG A 397 -4.38 13.50 8.95
N ARG A 398 -3.26 13.12 9.58
CA ARG A 398 -1.93 13.45 9.05
C ARG A 398 -1.68 12.79 7.69
N HIS A 399 -2.07 11.54 7.54
CA HIS A 399 -1.93 10.82 6.28
C HIS A 399 -2.91 11.33 5.22
N GLU A 400 -4.14 11.67 5.57
CA GLU A 400 -5.13 12.29 4.70
C GLU A 400 -4.61 13.62 4.15
N ASN A 401 -4.11 14.52 5.00
CA ASN A 401 -3.52 15.78 4.58
C ASN A 401 -2.35 15.60 3.61
N SER A 402 -1.54 14.53 3.80
CA SER A 402 -0.44 14.21 2.87
C SER A 402 -0.95 13.67 1.53
N LEU A 403 -2.07 12.96 1.51
CA LEU A 403 -2.67 12.39 0.31
C LEU A 403 -3.50 13.40 -0.48
N GLU A 404 -4.14 14.33 0.20
CA GLU A 404 -5.05 15.31 -0.41
C GLU A 404 -4.38 16.05 -1.56
N GLY A 405 -3.21 16.63 -1.33
CA GLY A 405 -2.46 17.35 -2.35
C GLY A 405 -2.17 16.51 -3.59
N SER A 406 -1.89 15.22 -3.39
CA SER A 406 -1.59 14.28 -4.49
C SER A 406 -2.84 13.96 -5.32
N ILE A 407 -3.99 13.76 -4.67
CA ILE A 407 -5.27 13.47 -5.34
C ILE A 407 -5.76 14.72 -6.07
N VAL A 408 -5.68 15.89 -5.44
CA VAL A 408 -6.05 17.17 -6.07
C VAL A 408 -5.19 17.43 -7.30
N SER A 409 -3.86 17.24 -7.19
CA SER A 409 -2.94 17.45 -8.31
C SER A 409 -3.31 16.59 -9.52
N ILE A 410 -3.50 15.28 -9.33
CA ILE A 410 -3.85 14.40 -10.45
C ILE A 410 -5.28 14.66 -10.98
N ALA A 411 -6.23 15.04 -10.12
CA ALA A 411 -7.60 15.38 -10.55
C ALA A 411 -7.61 16.61 -11.44
N ARG A 412 -6.92 17.68 -11.05
CA ARG A 412 -6.77 18.90 -11.85
C ARG A 412 -6.07 18.63 -13.19
N ALA A 413 -4.97 17.83 -13.15
CA ALA A 413 -4.26 17.45 -14.37
C ALA A 413 -5.15 16.69 -15.36
N VAL A 414 -5.97 15.76 -14.87
CA VAL A 414 -6.93 15.00 -15.69
C VAL A 414 -8.00 15.90 -16.27
N MET A 415 -8.60 16.80 -15.49
CA MET A 415 -9.61 17.74 -15.97
C MET A 415 -9.05 18.66 -17.03
N HIS A 416 -7.86 19.24 -16.79
CA HIS A 416 -7.18 20.10 -17.74
C HIS A 416 -6.88 19.39 -19.08
N ALA A 417 -6.29 18.19 -19.01
CA ALA A 417 -6.00 17.40 -20.20
C ALA A 417 -7.26 16.98 -20.93
N SER A 418 -8.35 16.66 -20.23
CA SER A 418 -9.63 16.27 -20.85
C SER A 418 -10.32 17.43 -21.58
N ARG A 419 -10.18 18.67 -21.09
CA ARG A 419 -10.62 19.87 -21.81
C ARG A 419 -9.93 19.99 -23.18
N SER A 420 -8.63 19.68 -23.24
CA SER A 420 -7.87 19.70 -24.51
C SER A 420 -8.36 18.65 -25.51
N PHE A 421 -9.03 17.59 -25.06
CA PHE A 421 -9.69 16.59 -25.93
C PHE A 421 -11.15 16.93 -26.29
N GLY A 422 -11.64 18.08 -25.84
CA GLY A 422 -12.98 18.59 -26.20
C GLY A 422 -14.08 18.29 -25.18
N GLU A 423 -13.72 17.81 -23.97
CA GLU A 423 -14.68 17.69 -22.87
C GLU A 423 -15.07 19.08 -22.35
N SER A 424 -16.35 19.28 -22.14
CA SER A 424 -16.89 20.56 -21.63
C SER A 424 -16.90 20.54 -20.09
N ILE A 425 -15.74 20.77 -19.50
CA ILE A 425 -15.56 20.81 -18.05
C ILE A 425 -15.38 22.27 -17.64
N PRO A 426 -16.21 22.80 -16.71
CA PRO A 426 -16.02 24.14 -16.14
C PRO A 426 -14.68 24.27 -15.44
N ASP A 427 -14.30 25.51 -15.09
CA ASP A 427 -13.16 25.73 -14.22
C ASP A 427 -13.43 25.07 -12.86
N GLU A 428 -12.46 24.29 -12.37
CA GLU A 428 -12.60 23.55 -11.12
C GLU A 428 -12.58 24.45 -9.89
N GLY A 429 -11.95 25.62 -9.95
CA GLY A 429 -11.77 26.52 -8.81
C GLY A 429 -11.00 25.89 -7.68
N GLU A 430 -11.36 26.23 -6.44
CA GLU A 430 -10.81 25.58 -5.26
C GLU A 430 -11.26 24.12 -5.21
N THR A 431 -10.32 23.22 -5.05
CA THR A 431 -10.56 21.76 -5.09
C THR A 431 -9.97 21.11 -3.85
N HIS A 432 -10.75 20.27 -3.19
CA HIS A 432 -10.35 19.52 -2.00
C HIS A 432 -10.86 18.07 -2.07
N VAL A 433 -10.35 17.24 -1.17
CA VAL A 433 -10.78 15.84 -1.04
C VAL A 433 -11.63 15.67 0.20
N GLN A 434 -12.80 15.13 0.04
CA GLN A 434 -13.64 14.70 1.15
C GLN A 434 -13.32 13.23 1.43
N PHE A 435 -12.59 13.00 2.52
CA PHE A 435 -12.34 11.66 3.03
C PHE A 435 -13.56 11.17 3.81
N ASP A 436 -13.69 9.85 3.93
CA ASP A 436 -14.77 9.24 4.68
C ASP A 436 -14.35 8.97 6.12
N ASP A 437 -14.89 9.77 7.04
CA ASP A 437 -14.70 9.62 8.48
C ASP A 437 -15.62 8.54 9.09
N SER A 438 -16.50 7.89 8.32
CA SER A 438 -17.56 6.99 8.83
C SER A 438 -17.03 5.71 9.50
N ILE A 439 -15.84 5.26 9.11
CA ILE A 439 -15.19 4.07 9.70
C ILE A 439 -14.80 4.30 11.17
N ILE A 440 -14.68 5.55 11.57
CA ILE A 440 -14.08 5.95 12.83
C ILE A 440 -15.10 6.62 13.77
N GLN A 441 -16.18 7.15 13.20
CA GLN A 441 -17.27 7.72 13.98
C GLN A 441 -18.23 6.59 14.36
N ASP A 442 -18.51 6.47 15.66
CA ASP A 442 -19.64 5.66 16.12
C ASP A 442 -20.92 6.37 15.68
N THR A 443 -21.30 6.11 14.41
CA THR A 443 -22.50 6.70 13.80
C THR A 443 -23.75 6.40 14.61
N ALA A 444 -23.76 5.32 15.39
CA ALA A 444 -24.85 4.99 16.29
C ALA A 444 -24.89 5.92 17.51
N ALA A 445 -23.72 6.23 18.09
CA ALA A 445 -23.61 7.16 19.20
C ALA A 445 -23.91 8.61 18.77
N GLU A 446 -23.42 9.04 17.60
CA GLU A 446 -23.75 10.37 17.05
C GLU A 446 -25.24 10.48 16.72
N LYS A 447 -25.83 9.46 16.12
CA LYS A 447 -27.26 9.42 15.83
C LYS A 447 -28.11 9.51 17.10
N GLU A 448 -27.67 8.84 18.16
CA GLU A 448 -28.33 8.91 19.47
C GLU A 448 -28.14 10.28 20.13
N GLN A 449 -26.95 10.89 19.99
CA GLN A 449 -26.68 12.25 20.48
C GLN A 449 -27.54 13.26 19.73
N ASP A 450 -27.51 13.25 18.40
CA ASP A 450 -28.34 14.12 17.57
C ASP A 450 -29.84 13.93 17.89
N MET A 451 -30.26 12.68 18.12
CA MET A 451 -31.65 12.40 18.51
C MET A 451 -32.02 13.04 19.85
N ARG A 452 -31.09 13.11 20.80
CA ARG A 452 -31.29 13.83 22.09
C ARG A 452 -31.31 15.34 21.92
N GLU A 453 -30.62 15.85 20.91
CA GLU A 453 -30.54 17.29 20.59
C GLU A 453 -31.73 17.78 19.77
N VAL A 454 -32.50 16.85 19.16
CA VAL A 454 -33.72 17.21 18.43
C VAL A 454 -34.73 17.91 19.37
N GLY A 455 -35.08 19.12 18.97
CA GLY A 455 -36.00 19.99 19.77
C GLY A 455 -35.31 20.85 20.81
N VAL A 456 -33.99 20.74 20.98
CA VAL A 456 -33.17 21.60 21.86
C VAL A 456 -32.28 22.51 21.03
N THR A 457 -31.38 21.93 20.25
CA THR A 457 -30.40 22.64 19.41
C THR A 457 -30.54 22.35 17.94
N MET A 458 -31.17 21.22 17.61
CA MET A 458 -31.36 20.72 16.24
C MET A 458 -32.84 20.58 15.92
N GLY A 459 -33.25 20.98 14.71
CA GLY A 459 -34.59 20.75 14.19
C GLY A 459 -34.84 19.29 13.81
N ALA A 460 -36.05 18.76 14.03
CA ALA A 460 -36.42 17.39 13.61
C ALA A 460 -36.22 17.17 12.08
N TRP A 461 -36.35 18.20 11.28
CA TRP A 461 -36.12 18.17 9.84
C TRP A 461 -34.60 18.11 9.52
N GLU A 462 -33.72 18.77 10.28
CA GLU A 462 -32.27 18.71 10.14
C GLU A 462 -31.74 17.32 10.46
N TYR A 463 -32.27 16.69 11.53
CA TYR A 463 -31.95 15.31 11.88
C TYR A 463 -32.33 14.35 10.73
N ARG A 464 -33.49 14.57 10.10
CA ARG A 464 -33.93 13.74 8.97
C ARG A 464 -33.06 13.94 7.73
N MET A 465 -32.65 15.16 7.41
CA MET A 465 -31.71 15.42 6.33
C MET A 465 -30.38 14.69 6.57
N ARG A 466 -29.84 14.84 7.78
CA ARG A 466 -28.54 14.25 8.13
C ARG A 466 -28.55 12.71 8.10
N TRP A 467 -29.53 12.09 8.73
CA TRP A 467 -29.52 10.64 8.98
C TRP A 467 -30.33 9.81 7.98
N TYR A 468 -31.23 10.40 7.25
CA TYR A 468 -32.05 9.70 6.25
C TYR A 468 -31.81 10.21 4.82
N GLY A 469 -30.92 11.20 4.61
CA GLY A 469 -30.60 11.74 3.28
C GLY A 469 -31.78 12.37 2.56
N GLU A 470 -32.80 12.84 3.33
CA GLU A 470 -34.00 13.45 2.75
C GLU A 470 -33.72 14.89 2.31
N GLU A 471 -34.27 15.30 1.16
CA GLU A 471 -34.27 16.71 0.77
C GLU A 471 -35.01 17.59 1.79
N GLU A 472 -34.58 18.84 1.94
CA GLU A 472 -35.10 19.77 2.96
C GLU A 472 -36.62 19.90 2.90
N SER A 473 -37.20 19.98 1.71
CA SER A 473 -38.65 20.10 1.52
C SER A 473 -39.40 18.87 2.03
N VAL A 474 -38.88 17.69 1.80
CA VAL A 474 -39.45 16.39 2.23
C VAL A 474 -39.25 16.21 3.73
N ALA A 475 -38.05 16.51 4.24
CA ALA A 475 -37.72 16.41 5.65
C ALA A 475 -38.59 17.33 6.52
N ARG A 476 -38.85 18.58 6.06
CA ARG A 476 -39.73 19.54 6.75
C ARG A 476 -41.20 19.06 6.74
N ALA A 477 -41.71 18.54 5.62
CA ALA A 477 -43.08 18.03 5.53
C ALA A 477 -43.28 16.86 6.51
N ARG A 478 -42.37 15.88 6.52
CA ARG A 478 -42.43 14.72 7.41
C ARG A 478 -42.24 15.08 8.89
N ALA A 479 -41.37 16.04 9.19
CA ALA A 479 -41.19 16.52 10.57
C ALA A 479 -42.48 17.21 11.11
N ALA A 480 -43.19 17.95 10.25
CA ALA A 480 -44.46 18.56 10.59
C ALA A 480 -45.59 17.55 10.83
N GLU A 481 -45.64 16.46 10.02
CA GLU A 481 -46.62 15.35 10.21
C GLU A 481 -46.43 14.67 11.59
N ILE A 482 -45.18 14.43 12.00
CA ILE A 482 -44.88 13.78 13.29
C ILE A 482 -45.24 14.73 14.45
N GLY A 483 -44.96 16.05 14.31
CA GLY A 483 -45.34 17.07 15.30
C GLY A 483 -46.84 17.18 15.48
N THR A 484 -47.63 17.07 14.43
CA THR A 484 -49.09 17.13 14.48
C THR A 484 -49.72 15.86 15.08
N SER A 485 -49.12 14.68 14.87
CA SER A 485 -49.65 13.41 15.43
C SER A 485 -49.44 13.30 16.96
N SER A 486 -48.42 13.99 17.51
CA SER A 486 -48.14 14.03 18.95
C SER A 486 -49.13 14.95 19.74
N VAL A 487 -49.73 15.94 19.06
CA VAL A 487 -50.70 16.87 19.69
C VAL A 487 -52.11 16.33 19.68
N SER A 488 -52.46 15.40 18.80
CA SER A 488 -53.82 14.80 18.73
C SER A 488 -54.06 13.63 19.69
N GLY A 489 -53.01 13.12 20.35
CA GLY A 489 -53.10 12.02 21.35
C GLY A 489 -53.29 12.48 22.81
N GLY A 490 -53.33 13.81 23.12
CA GLY A 490 -53.35 14.35 24.47
C GLY A 490 -54.67 14.91 24.98
N SER A 491 -55.80 14.73 24.27
CA SER A 491 -57.10 15.19 24.78
C SER A 491 -58.10 14.05 24.88
N GLY A 492 -57.99 13.25 25.95
CA GLY A 492 -58.95 12.16 26.22
C GLY A 492 -58.65 11.43 27.50
N LYS A 493 -58.73 12.08 28.64
CA LYS A 493 -59.40 11.77 29.89
C LYS A 493 -58.79 12.52 31.06
#